data_7b093910a26c90a87bd710f854fbe21a
#
_entry.id   7b093910a26c90a87bd710f854fbe21a
#
_cell.length_a   1.000
_cell.length_b   1.000
_cell.length_c   1.000
_cell.angle_alpha   90.00
_cell.angle_beta   90.00
_cell.angle_gamma   90.00
#
_symmetry.space_group_name_H-M   'P 1'
#
loop_
_entity.id
_entity.type
_entity.pdbx_description
1 polymer ?
#
loop_
_entity_poly.entity_id
_entity_poly.type
_entity_poly.pdbx_seq_one_letter_code
_entity_poly.pdbx_strand_id
1 'polypeptide(L)'
;MRFVLIIYEYLQRHRFLCFVSLIAIISVLVMSALRLDFKEDITDFLPTDKDYQESMKIYQEIVAADKIVLLFSLADSSQHDQQKIVDAVMKFGDVLAERDTSGWIANYEPHVDAGQITDIFDYVYAHLPYYLTADDYSRIDSLWNDDSFLKERMNWVKEQIASPVSALFEPMYVLDPLGMGESIATMLKDFQPETRYNQYNGFIFTADNKKCLVSIKSPFGGSETNLNAQLIALLNEAKQEINADGIDVSFVGSPVIAVDNASQIKHDTIIAIAVSAVLILLLLLFTFHNLRSLLLIAITTAFGFLFALGSMGLLRSDISLIVVGIASIIIGIAVNYPLHYVCHLKEYDNRRTLKDLVAPLLIGNITTVGAFLTLVPLEAVAICDLGLFSALMLVGTIIFVIIFLPQINIMKSGVQIDDGDNHTSAITRLVDRITASKISAIVIVALSIVFGYFSLDTQFDTNMNHINFMTEEQKTEMAVLALMRGEADGTTVYVTSTGS
;
A
#
# COMPACT_ATOMS: atom_id res chain seq x y z
N MET A 1 -6.88 -12.74 42.90
CA MET A 1 -5.90 -13.71 43.35
C MET A 1 -6.48 -15.06 43.79
N ARG A 2 -7.36 -15.13 44.80
CA ARG A 2 -7.99 -16.42 45.22
C ARG A 2 -8.66 -17.17 44.04
N PHE A 3 -9.35 -16.47 43.17
CA PHE A 3 -10.04 -17.03 42.00
C PHE A 3 -9.08 -17.76 41.04
N VAL A 4 -7.93 -17.18 40.71
CA VAL A 4 -6.92 -17.80 39.82
C VAL A 4 -6.36 -19.07 40.43
N LEU A 5 -6.09 -19.09 41.73
CA LEU A 5 -5.62 -20.31 42.42
C LEU A 5 -6.67 -21.40 42.44
N ILE A 6 -7.95 -21.08 42.61
CA ILE A 6 -9.05 -22.04 42.53
C ILE A 6 -9.14 -22.65 41.12
N ILE A 7 -9.04 -21.84 40.07
CA ILE A 7 -9.00 -22.32 38.67
C ILE A 7 -7.80 -23.23 38.47
N TYR A 8 -6.61 -22.82 38.92
CA TYR A 8 -5.40 -23.65 38.79
C TYR A 8 -5.57 -25.01 39.47
N GLU A 9 -6.05 -25.05 40.71
CA GLU A 9 -6.26 -26.30 41.46
C GLU A 9 -7.34 -27.18 40.81
N TYR A 10 -8.41 -26.56 40.30
CA TYR A 10 -9.45 -27.29 39.57
C TYR A 10 -8.91 -27.93 38.27
N LEU A 11 -8.21 -27.13 37.45
CA LEU A 11 -7.62 -27.61 36.19
C LEU A 11 -6.52 -28.64 36.41
N GLN A 12 -5.78 -28.52 37.51
CA GLN A 12 -4.78 -29.54 37.88
C GLN A 12 -5.39 -30.90 38.18
N ARG A 13 -6.60 -30.93 38.76
CA ARG A 13 -7.37 -32.17 38.98
C ARG A 13 -7.95 -32.72 37.67
N HIS A 14 -8.26 -31.87 36.71
CA HIS A 14 -8.90 -32.22 35.44
C HIS A 14 -8.04 -31.86 34.23
N ARG A 15 -6.77 -32.28 34.24
CA ARG A 15 -5.79 -31.95 33.18
C ARG A 15 -6.24 -32.35 31.78
N PHE A 16 -6.89 -33.47 31.62
CA PHE A 16 -7.43 -33.93 30.35
C PHE A 16 -8.44 -32.90 29.79
N LEU A 17 -9.34 -32.43 30.63
CA LEU A 17 -10.33 -31.43 30.24
C LEU A 17 -9.67 -30.09 29.86
N CYS A 18 -8.59 -29.69 30.53
CA CYS A 18 -7.79 -28.52 30.21
C CYS A 18 -7.14 -28.63 28.82
N PHE A 19 -6.53 -29.76 28.48
CA PHE A 19 -5.93 -29.98 27.17
C PHE A 19 -6.99 -30.07 26.06
N VAL A 20 -8.11 -30.72 26.30
CA VAL A 20 -9.22 -30.77 25.34
C VAL A 20 -9.78 -29.37 25.08
N SER A 21 -9.97 -28.56 26.12
CA SER A 21 -10.43 -27.17 25.96
C SER A 21 -9.41 -26.32 25.20
N LEU A 22 -8.13 -26.48 25.45
CA LEU A 22 -7.07 -25.77 24.72
C LEU A 22 -7.10 -26.13 23.23
N ILE A 23 -7.18 -27.43 22.89
CA ILE A 23 -7.26 -27.89 21.50
C ILE A 23 -8.53 -27.35 20.83
N ALA A 24 -9.67 -27.36 21.51
CA ALA A 24 -10.92 -26.82 20.99
C ALA A 24 -10.80 -25.32 20.71
N ILE A 25 -10.22 -24.55 21.64
CA ILE A 25 -9.98 -23.10 21.46
C ILE A 25 -9.06 -22.86 20.26
N ILE A 26 -7.93 -23.57 20.19
CA ILE A 26 -6.98 -23.46 19.06
C ILE A 26 -7.68 -23.78 17.74
N SER A 27 -8.50 -24.84 17.69
CA SER A 27 -9.22 -25.22 16.47
C SER A 27 -10.19 -24.13 16.01
N VAL A 28 -10.94 -23.52 16.93
CA VAL A 28 -11.86 -22.41 16.62
C VAL A 28 -11.08 -21.19 16.14
N LEU A 29 -9.97 -20.84 16.81
CA LEU A 29 -9.15 -19.71 16.43
C LEU A 29 -8.50 -19.90 15.05
N VAL A 30 -8.00 -21.10 14.74
CA VAL A 30 -7.45 -21.43 13.43
C VAL A 30 -8.51 -21.34 12.35
N MET A 31 -9.70 -21.94 12.58
CA MET A 31 -10.81 -21.86 11.61
C MET A 31 -11.26 -20.42 11.35
N SER A 32 -11.24 -19.60 12.38
CA SER A 32 -11.57 -18.17 12.25
C SER A 32 -10.49 -17.40 11.53
N ALA A 33 -9.22 -17.62 11.87
CA ALA A 33 -8.08 -16.97 11.22
C ALA A 33 -7.98 -17.30 9.72
N LEU A 34 -8.36 -18.51 9.30
CA LEU A 34 -8.41 -18.93 7.90
C LEU A 34 -9.50 -18.25 7.07
N ARG A 35 -10.47 -17.58 7.73
CA ARG A 35 -11.53 -16.81 7.06
C ARG A 35 -11.15 -15.34 6.89
N LEU A 36 -10.05 -14.92 7.49
CA LEU A 36 -9.60 -13.54 7.48
C LEU A 36 -8.89 -13.25 6.16
N ASP A 37 -9.38 -12.29 5.41
CA ASP A 37 -8.74 -11.81 4.20
C ASP A 37 -7.67 -10.77 4.54
N PHE A 38 -6.50 -10.92 3.93
CA PHE A 38 -5.39 -9.98 4.12
C PHE A 38 -5.39 -8.97 2.98
N LYS A 39 -5.57 -7.69 3.33
CA LYS A 39 -5.49 -6.57 2.39
C LYS A 39 -4.13 -5.89 2.48
N GLU A 40 -3.63 -5.46 1.33
CA GLU A 40 -2.36 -4.74 1.21
C GLU A 40 -2.59 -3.29 0.75
N ASP A 41 -3.59 -2.61 1.34
CA ASP A 41 -3.93 -1.25 0.97
C ASP A 41 -3.35 -0.24 1.96
N ILE A 42 -2.46 0.65 1.46
CA ILE A 42 -1.87 1.72 2.27
C ILE A 42 -2.91 2.78 2.61
N THR A 43 -3.96 2.93 1.81
CA THR A 43 -5.01 3.92 2.04
C THR A 43 -5.79 3.67 3.34
N ASP A 44 -5.75 2.45 3.88
CA ASP A 44 -6.34 2.11 5.19
C ASP A 44 -5.72 2.90 6.37
N PHE A 45 -4.54 3.51 6.17
CA PHE A 45 -3.92 4.41 7.15
C PHE A 45 -4.44 5.86 7.09
N LEU A 46 -5.22 6.18 6.05
CA LEU A 46 -5.82 7.49 5.90
C LEU A 46 -7.14 7.58 6.67
N PRO A 47 -7.53 8.78 7.12
CA PRO A 47 -8.82 8.97 7.75
C PRO A 47 -9.96 8.58 6.80
N THR A 48 -10.95 7.84 7.30
CA THR A 48 -12.12 7.40 6.53
C THR A 48 -13.31 8.35 6.70
N ASP A 49 -13.06 9.65 6.80
CA ASP A 49 -14.13 10.63 6.80
C ASP A 49 -14.94 10.55 5.50
N LYS A 50 -16.27 10.72 5.58
CA LYS A 50 -17.17 10.59 4.42
C LYS A 50 -16.79 11.53 3.29
N ASP A 51 -16.44 12.76 3.64
CA ASP A 51 -16.06 13.79 2.67
C ASP A 51 -14.75 13.41 1.95
N TYR A 52 -13.80 12.79 2.68
CA TYR A 52 -12.56 12.28 2.11
C TYR A 52 -12.81 11.08 1.20
N GLN A 53 -13.64 10.13 1.60
CA GLN A 53 -13.98 8.95 0.77
C GLN A 53 -14.68 9.37 -0.52
N GLU A 54 -15.62 10.32 -0.46
CA GLU A 54 -16.30 10.84 -1.63
C GLU A 54 -15.33 11.59 -2.56
N SER A 55 -14.46 12.42 -2.00
CA SER A 55 -13.40 13.10 -2.75
C SER A 55 -12.42 12.12 -3.38
N MET A 56 -12.01 11.06 -2.67
CA MET A 56 -11.10 10.04 -3.19
C MET A 56 -11.75 9.21 -4.29
N LYS A 57 -13.04 8.89 -4.16
CA LYS A 57 -13.80 8.21 -5.22
C LYS A 57 -13.88 9.03 -6.49
N ILE A 58 -14.20 10.33 -6.36
CA ILE A 58 -14.21 11.26 -7.48
C ILE A 58 -12.81 11.40 -8.09
N TYR A 59 -11.77 11.51 -7.25
CA TYR A 59 -10.38 11.54 -7.71
C TYR A 59 -10.01 10.30 -8.52
N GLN A 60 -10.37 9.11 -8.04
CA GLN A 60 -10.11 7.86 -8.76
C GLN A 60 -10.82 7.80 -10.11
N GLU A 61 -12.04 8.34 -10.21
CA GLU A 61 -12.80 8.41 -11.46
C GLU A 61 -12.18 9.44 -12.45
N ILE A 62 -11.75 10.62 -11.97
CA ILE A 62 -11.22 11.69 -12.82
C ILE A 62 -9.78 11.42 -13.28
N VAL A 63 -8.92 10.95 -12.37
CA VAL A 63 -7.48 10.76 -12.63
C VAL A 63 -7.22 9.47 -13.42
N ALA A 64 -8.28 8.74 -13.76
CA ALA A 64 -8.14 7.44 -14.40
C ALA A 64 -7.14 6.54 -13.65
N ALA A 65 -7.35 6.42 -12.33
CA ALA A 65 -6.52 5.63 -11.43
C ALA A 65 -6.44 4.13 -11.81
N ASP A 66 -7.24 3.72 -12.76
CA ASP A 66 -7.31 2.38 -13.34
C ASP A 66 -6.45 2.23 -14.62
N LYS A 67 -5.78 3.31 -15.09
CA LYS A 67 -4.93 3.22 -16.29
C LYS A 67 -3.55 2.64 -15.99
N ILE A 68 -3.12 1.76 -16.90
CA ILE A 68 -1.76 1.25 -16.99
C ILE A 68 -1.18 1.79 -18.28
N VAL A 69 -0.06 2.50 -18.19
CA VAL A 69 0.70 2.99 -19.34
C VAL A 69 1.83 2.01 -19.61
N LEU A 70 1.85 1.51 -20.83
CA LEU A 70 2.88 0.64 -21.38
C LEU A 70 3.86 1.53 -22.16
N LEU A 71 5.14 1.43 -21.84
CA LEU A 71 6.19 2.16 -22.54
C LEU A 71 7.09 1.14 -23.26
N PHE A 72 7.09 1.21 -24.58
CA PHE A 72 7.89 0.35 -25.44
C PHE A 72 9.14 1.09 -25.89
N SER A 73 10.30 0.49 -25.72
CA SER A 73 11.59 1.05 -26.13
C SER A 73 12.50 -0.05 -26.73
N LEU A 74 13.51 0.37 -27.47
CA LEU A 74 14.56 -0.56 -27.87
C LEU A 74 15.43 -0.91 -26.67
N ALA A 75 15.79 -2.18 -26.50
CA ALA A 75 16.68 -2.64 -25.44
C ALA A 75 18.09 -1.99 -25.57
N ASP A 76 18.51 -1.68 -26.80
CA ASP A 76 19.70 -0.89 -27.07
C ASP A 76 19.31 0.58 -27.29
N SER A 77 19.48 1.41 -26.27
CA SER A 77 19.12 2.83 -26.25
C SER A 77 19.91 3.69 -27.26
N SER A 78 20.97 3.14 -27.90
CA SER A 78 21.74 3.82 -28.95
C SER A 78 21.08 3.73 -30.33
N GLN A 79 20.16 2.80 -30.52
CA GLN A 79 19.43 2.61 -31.76
C GLN A 79 18.16 3.46 -31.80
N HIS A 80 17.79 3.90 -32.99
CA HIS A 80 16.58 4.69 -33.24
C HIS A 80 15.82 4.05 -34.41
N ASP A 81 14.85 3.19 -34.08
CA ASP A 81 14.01 2.52 -35.07
C ASP A 81 12.55 2.53 -34.55
N GLN A 82 11.82 3.61 -34.88
CA GLN A 82 10.43 3.77 -34.49
C GLN A 82 9.53 2.69 -35.10
N GLN A 83 9.82 2.25 -36.35
CA GLN A 83 9.01 1.23 -37.00
C GLN A 83 9.11 -0.10 -36.26
N LYS A 84 10.30 -0.48 -35.80
CA LYS A 84 10.50 -1.69 -35.02
C LYS A 84 9.73 -1.65 -33.69
N ILE A 85 9.67 -0.46 -33.05
CA ILE A 85 8.87 -0.28 -31.84
C ILE A 85 7.37 -0.42 -32.14
N VAL A 86 6.89 0.18 -33.24
CA VAL A 86 5.49 0.08 -33.67
C VAL A 86 5.12 -1.37 -33.97
N ASP A 87 5.96 -2.10 -34.69
CA ASP A 87 5.75 -3.52 -35.00
C ASP A 87 5.65 -4.36 -33.71
N ALA A 88 6.48 -4.04 -32.70
CA ALA A 88 6.41 -4.69 -31.39
C ALA A 88 5.14 -4.34 -30.61
N VAL A 89 4.67 -3.10 -30.69
CA VAL A 89 3.40 -2.67 -30.07
C VAL A 89 2.23 -3.46 -30.66
N MET A 90 2.20 -3.62 -32.00
CA MET A 90 1.14 -4.40 -32.65
C MET A 90 1.22 -5.88 -32.27
N LYS A 91 2.42 -6.46 -32.31
CA LYS A 91 2.64 -7.86 -31.90
C LYS A 91 2.23 -8.09 -30.43
N PHE A 92 2.51 -7.15 -29.54
CA PHE A 92 2.10 -7.23 -28.14
C PHE A 92 0.58 -7.33 -28.00
N GLY A 93 -0.17 -6.54 -28.79
CA GLY A 93 -1.63 -6.63 -28.84
C GLY A 93 -2.14 -7.99 -29.31
N ASP A 94 -1.51 -8.56 -30.36
CA ASP A 94 -1.85 -9.89 -30.86
C ASP A 94 -1.63 -10.97 -29.80
N VAL A 95 -0.48 -10.92 -29.10
CA VAL A 95 -0.14 -11.85 -28.00
C VAL A 95 -1.13 -11.70 -26.83
N LEU A 96 -1.52 -10.47 -26.49
CA LEU A 96 -2.52 -10.23 -25.46
C LEU A 96 -3.88 -10.81 -25.85
N ALA A 97 -4.33 -10.58 -27.09
CA ALA A 97 -5.61 -11.09 -27.58
C ALA A 97 -5.66 -12.63 -27.57
N GLU A 98 -4.51 -13.30 -27.83
CA GLU A 98 -4.42 -14.76 -27.77
C GLU A 98 -4.45 -15.30 -26.34
N ARG A 99 -3.81 -14.60 -25.38
CA ARG A 99 -3.63 -15.07 -23.99
C ARG A 99 -4.73 -14.62 -23.04
N ASP A 100 -5.42 -13.52 -23.32
CA ASP A 100 -6.50 -13.00 -22.49
C ASP A 100 -7.79 -13.79 -22.64
N THR A 101 -7.79 -15.00 -22.10
CA THR A 101 -8.97 -15.88 -22.08
C THR A 101 -10.11 -15.35 -21.20
N SER A 102 -9.80 -14.42 -20.32
CA SER A 102 -10.75 -13.82 -19.36
C SER A 102 -11.44 -12.56 -19.89
N GLY A 103 -10.94 -12.00 -20.99
CA GLY A 103 -11.47 -10.77 -21.59
C GLY A 103 -11.27 -9.53 -20.70
N TRP A 104 -10.18 -9.49 -19.93
CA TRP A 104 -9.87 -8.37 -19.04
C TRP A 104 -9.42 -7.12 -19.80
N ILE A 105 -8.79 -7.31 -20.96
CA ILE A 105 -8.29 -6.24 -21.81
C ILE A 105 -9.27 -6.06 -22.96
N ALA A 106 -10.39 -5.39 -22.68
CA ALA A 106 -11.45 -5.22 -23.67
C ALA A 106 -11.01 -4.39 -24.89
N ASN A 107 -10.12 -3.41 -24.68
CA ASN A 107 -9.67 -2.49 -25.72
C ASN A 107 -8.16 -2.27 -25.59
N TYR A 108 -7.41 -2.90 -26.47
CA TYR A 108 -6.01 -2.55 -26.73
C TYR A 108 -5.99 -1.65 -27.96
N GLU A 109 -6.04 -0.35 -27.75
CA GLU A 109 -6.05 0.66 -28.82
C GLU A 109 -4.76 1.47 -28.78
N PRO A 110 -3.70 1.03 -29.47
CA PRO A 110 -2.41 1.71 -29.45
C PRO A 110 -2.39 2.97 -30.33
N HIS A 111 -3.40 3.15 -31.18
CA HIS A 111 -3.55 4.30 -32.06
C HIS A 111 -4.34 5.41 -31.37
N VAL A 112 -3.90 6.65 -31.58
CA VAL A 112 -4.77 7.81 -31.33
C VAL A 112 -5.82 7.83 -32.43
N ASP A 113 -7.04 7.48 -32.08
CA ASP A 113 -8.14 7.58 -33.01
C ASP A 113 -8.47 9.06 -33.28
N ALA A 114 -8.32 9.46 -34.55
CA ALA A 114 -8.77 10.79 -35.01
C ALA A 114 -10.28 10.99 -34.73
N GLY A 115 -11.05 9.92 -34.61
CA GLY A 115 -12.46 9.94 -34.23
C GLY A 115 -12.70 10.51 -32.84
N GLN A 116 -11.87 10.20 -31.86
CA GLN A 116 -12.01 10.74 -30.50
C GLN A 116 -11.86 12.28 -30.45
N ILE A 117 -10.99 12.83 -31.30
CA ILE A 117 -10.85 14.28 -31.44
C ILE A 117 -12.13 14.85 -32.06
N THR A 118 -12.68 14.17 -33.07
CA THR A 118 -13.93 14.58 -33.71
C THR A 118 -15.10 14.54 -32.73
N ASP A 119 -15.21 13.50 -31.89
CA ASP A 119 -16.26 13.35 -30.87
C ASP A 119 -16.21 14.49 -29.83
N ILE A 120 -15.01 14.94 -29.43
CA ILE A 120 -14.84 16.09 -28.53
C ILE A 120 -15.31 17.39 -29.22
N PHE A 121 -14.95 17.58 -30.49
CA PHE A 121 -15.41 18.73 -31.26
C PHE A 121 -16.93 18.68 -31.42
N ASP A 122 -17.51 17.56 -31.79
CA ASP A 122 -18.94 17.40 -31.93
C ASP A 122 -19.69 17.71 -30.64
N TYR A 123 -19.18 17.22 -29.50
CA TYR A 123 -19.74 17.52 -28.18
C TYR A 123 -19.68 18.99 -27.85
N VAL A 124 -18.53 19.63 -28.04
CA VAL A 124 -18.32 21.05 -27.76
C VAL A 124 -19.22 21.90 -28.68
N TYR A 125 -19.29 21.59 -29.96
CA TYR A 125 -20.16 22.32 -30.90
C TYR A 125 -21.65 22.09 -30.62
N ALA A 126 -22.06 20.91 -30.21
CA ALA A 126 -23.45 20.64 -29.79
C ALA A 126 -23.85 21.47 -28.57
N HIS A 127 -22.88 21.87 -27.73
CA HIS A 127 -23.09 22.61 -26.48
C HIS A 127 -22.44 24.00 -26.52
N LEU A 128 -22.17 24.53 -27.71
CA LEU A 128 -21.45 25.81 -27.93
C LEU A 128 -21.90 26.95 -27.03
N PRO A 129 -23.22 27.19 -26.83
CA PRO A 129 -23.69 28.29 -25.98
C PRO A 129 -23.21 28.26 -24.54
N TYR A 130 -22.87 27.09 -23.99
CA TYR A 130 -22.36 26.97 -22.61
C TYR A 130 -20.89 27.35 -22.46
N TYR A 131 -20.14 27.38 -23.57
CA TYR A 131 -18.72 27.64 -23.58
C TYR A 131 -18.37 29.06 -24.02
N LEU A 132 -19.32 29.78 -24.66
CA LEU A 132 -19.10 31.14 -25.13
C LEU A 132 -19.19 32.15 -23.99
N THR A 133 -18.23 33.05 -23.94
CA THR A 133 -18.20 34.20 -23.01
C THR A 133 -19.08 35.37 -23.51
N ALA A 134 -19.34 36.33 -22.61
CA ALA A 134 -20.06 37.57 -23.01
C ALA A 134 -19.35 38.34 -24.12
N ASP A 135 -18.02 38.29 -24.15
CA ASP A 135 -17.22 38.95 -25.20
C ASP A 135 -17.35 38.20 -26.54
N ASP A 136 -17.45 36.86 -26.51
CA ASP A 136 -17.70 36.06 -27.70
C ASP A 136 -19.06 36.39 -28.31
N TYR A 137 -20.10 36.51 -27.49
CA TYR A 137 -21.43 36.89 -27.97
C TYR A 137 -21.41 38.30 -28.59
N SER A 138 -20.72 39.27 -27.96
CA SER A 138 -20.59 40.62 -28.50
C SER A 138 -19.82 40.62 -29.82
N ARG A 139 -18.80 39.80 -29.95
CA ARG A 139 -18.04 39.61 -31.21
C ARG A 139 -18.91 39.01 -32.30
N ILE A 140 -19.64 37.94 -31.99
CA ILE A 140 -20.52 37.26 -32.93
C ILE A 140 -21.60 38.24 -33.45
N ASP A 141 -22.21 39.02 -32.56
CA ASP A 141 -23.20 40.03 -32.94
C ASP A 141 -22.61 41.10 -33.88
N SER A 142 -21.39 41.58 -33.61
CA SER A 142 -20.69 42.54 -34.47
C SER A 142 -20.36 41.95 -35.85
N LEU A 143 -19.91 40.69 -35.91
CA LEU A 143 -19.60 40.00 -37.15
C LEU A 143 -20.84 39.67 -37.98
N TRP A 144 -21.94 39.35 -37.31
CA TRP A 144 -23.23 39.07 -37.99
C TRP A 144 -23.80 40.26 -38.70
N ASN A 145 -23.51 41.48 -38.22
CA ASN A 145 -23.95 42.73 -38.79
C ASN A 145 -22.98 43.31 -39.85
N ASP A 146 -21.89 42.60 -40.20
CA ASP A 146 -20.91 43.00 -41.21
C ASP A 146 -21.03 42.14 -42.48
N ASP A 147 -21.71 42.68 -43.49
CA ASP A 147 -21.91 42.01 -44.79
C ASP A 147 -20.59 41.74 -45.54
N SER A 148 -19.53 42.50 -45.29
CA SER A 148 -18.22 42.31 -45.91
C SER A 148 -17.50 41.13 -45.32
N PHE A 149 -17.56 40.98 -43.98
CA PHE A 149 -16.99 39.84 -43.25
C PHE A 149 -17.62 38.51 -43.69
N LEU A 150 -18.93 38.45 -43.77
CA LEU A 150 -19.63 37.21 -44.19
C LEU A 150 -19.18 36.73 -45.58
N LYS A 151 -19.01 37.66 -46.52
CA LYS A 151 -18.53 37.34 -47.88
C LYS A 151 -17.07 36.86 -47.88
N GLU A 152 -16.21 37.56 -47.20
CA GLU A 152 -14.78 37.24 -47.13
C GLU A 152 -14.58 35.89 -46.43
N ARG A 153 -15.28 35.64 -45.31
CA ARG A 153 -15.20 34.37 -44.56
C ARG A 153 -15.69 33.20 -45.38
N MET A 154 -16.82 33.30 -46.06
CA MET A 154 -17.35 32.24 -46.92
C MET A 154 -16.43 31.93 -48.11
N ASN A 155 -15.78 32.94 -48.69
CA ASN A 155 -14.78 32.71 -49.72
C ASN A 155 -13.54 32.02 -49.15
N TRP A 156 -13.07 32.41 -47.98
CA TRP A 156 -11.95 31.80 -47.31
C TRP A 156 -12.25 30.34 -46.96
N VAL A 157 -13.40 30.01 -46.38
CA VAL A 157 -13.85 28.62 -46.08
C VAL A 157 -13.88 27.78 -47.35
N LYS A 158 -14.39 28.33 -48.45
CA LYS A 158 -14.41 27.64 -49.74
C LYS A 158 -13.02 27.34 -50.28
N GLU A 159 -12.05 28.23 -50.08
CA GLU A 159 -10.65 28.04 -50.45
C GLU A 159 -9.98 26.99 -49.54
N GLN A 160 -10.30 27.00 -48.23
CA GLN A 160 -9.78 25.99 -47.30
C GLN A 160 -10.30 24.61 -47.66
N ILE A 161 -11.60 24.41 -47.91
CA ILE A 161 -12.18 23.12 -48.28
C ILE A 161 -11.58 22.61 -49.61
N ALA A 162 -11.24 23.49 -50.54
CA ALA A 162 -10.60 23.13 -51.79
C ALA A 162 -9.10 22.81 -51.67
N SER A 163 -8.49 23.02 -50.52
CA SER A 163 -7.06 22.77 -50.29
C SER A 163 -6.78 21.27 -50.02
N PRO A 164 -5.70 20.68 -50.56
CA PRO A 164 -5.35 19.28 -50.31
C PRO A 164 -5.05 18.95 -48.82
N VAL A 165 -4.76 19.95 -48.02
CA VAL A 165 -4.46 19.80 -46.57
C VAL A 165 -5.73 19.82 -45.72
N SER A 166 -6.89 20.14 -46.31
CA SER A 166 -8.15 20.35 -45.59
C SER A 166 -8.83 19.07 -45.07
N ALA A 167 -8.46 17.89 -45.55
CA ALA A 167 -9.17 16.65 -45.24
C ALA A 167 -9.29 16.37 -43.70
N LEU A 168 -8.37 16.92 -42.91
CA LEU A 168 -8.39 16.82 -41.43
C LEU A 168 -9.32 17.89 -40.80
N PHE A 169 -9.54 19.01 -41.45
CA PHE A 169 -10.28 20.15 -40.88
C PHE A 169 -11.60 20.43 -41.60
N GLU A 170 -11.91 19.65 -42.65
CA GLU A 170 -13.14 19.78 -43.41
C GLU A 170 -14.40 19.71 -42.53
N PRO A 171 -14.52 18.75 -41.59
CA PRO A 171 -15.69 18.68 -40.71
C PRO A 171 -15.87 19.98 -39.87
N MET A 172 -14.77 20.56 -39.41
CA MET A 172 -14.79 21.78 -38.61
C MET A 172 -15.27 22.98 -39.43
N TYR A 173 -14.82 23.11 -40.68
CA TYR A 173 -15.26 24.22 -41.56
C TYR A 173 -16.71 24.05 -42.01
N VAL A 174 -17.21 22.81 -42.07
CA VAL A 174 -18.63 22.53 -42.40
C VAL A 174 -19.52 22.82 -41.19
N LEU A 175 -19.08 22.44 -39.97
CA LEU A 175 -19.85 22.67 -38.75
C LEU A 175 -19.86 24.12 -38.29
N ASP A 176 -18.76 24.84 -38.45
CA ASP A 176 -18.62 26.24 -38.06
C ASP A 176 -18.01 27.10 -39.16
N PRO A 177 -18.75 27.33 -40.26
CA PRO A 177 -18.24 28.15 -41.37
C PRO A 177 -17.96 29.58 -40.99
N LEU A 178 -18.63 30.12 -39.97
CA LEU A 178 -18.47 31.48 -39.51
C LEU A 178 -17.36 31.67 -38.48
N GLY A 179 -16.81 30.56 -37.93
CA GLY A 179 -15.76 30.60 -36.91
C GLY A 179 -16.26 31.07 -35.53
N MET A 180 -17.52 30.75 -35.21
CA MET A 180 -18.11 31.14 -33.92
C MET A 180 -17.43 30.46 -32.74
N GLY A 181 -16.94 29.24 -32.95
CA GLY A 181 -16.19 28.45 -31.95
C GLY A 181 -14.68 28.65 -31.97
N GLU A 182 -14.15 29.61 -32.73
CA GLU A 182 -12.70 29.82 -32.85
C GLU A 182 -12.04 30.24 -31.53
N SER A 183 -12.75 31.00 -30.68
CA SER A 183 -12.32 31.31 -29.32
C SER A 183 -12.23 30.07 -28.43
N ILE A 184 -13.13 29.12 -28.60
CA ILE A 184 -13.13 27.86 -27.86
C ILE A 184 -11.96 26.95 -28.30
N ALA A 185 -11.70 26.91 -29.61
CA ALA A 185 -10.56 26.16 -30.14
C ALA A 185 -9.23 26.73 -29.60
N THR A 186 -9.14 28.05 -29.45
CA THR A 186 -8.00 28.74 -28.83
C THR A 186 -7.93 28.43 -27.32
N MET A 187 -9.07 28.53 -26.64
CA MET A 187 -9.16 28.23 -25.22
C MET A 187 -8.79 26.74 -24.94
N LEU A 188 -9.28 25.78 -25.74
CA LEU A 188 -8.90 24.38 -25.63
C LEU A 188 -7.42 24.14 -25.89
N LYS A 189 -6.80 24.92 -26.79
CA LYS A 189 -5.37 24.88 -27.03
C LYS A 189 -4.58 25.46 -25.84
N ASP A 190 -5.08 26.52 -25.21
CA ASP A 190 -4.46 27.14 -24.03
C ASP A 190 -4.64 26.25 -22.77
N PHE A 191 -5.71 25.44 -22.72
CA PHE A 191 -5.93 24.45 -21.69
C PHE A 191 -5.16 23.13 -21.93
N GLN A 192 -4.65 22.88 -23.14
CA GLN A 192 -3.72 21.78 -23.34
C GLN A 192 -2.38 22.18 -22.72
N PRO A 193 -1.95 21.51 -21.65
CA PRO A 193 -0.58 21.68 -21.18
C PRO A 193 0.34 21.43 -22.38
N GLU A 194 1.49 22.13 -22.45
CA GLU A 194 2.49 21.91 -23.49
C GLU A 194 2.88 20.42 -23.49
N THR A 195 2.11 19.62 -24.22
CA THR A 195 2.33 18.19 -24.32
C THR A 195 3.56 17.97 -25.18
N ARG A 196 4.60 17.46 -24.56
CA ARG A 196 5.88 17.19 -25.23
C ARG A 196 5.88 15.75 -25.72
N TYR A 197 5.11 15.48 -26.77
CA TYR A 197 5.09 14.18 -27.42
C TYR A 197 5.16 14.36 -28.94
N ASN A 198 5.67 13.34 -29.61
CA ASN A 198 5.68 13.23 -31.06
C ASN A 198 4.68 12.15 -31.50
N GLN A 199 4.24 12.25 -32.75
CA GLN A 199 3.38 11.24 -33.35
C GLN A 199 4.10 10.58 -34.55
N TYR A 200 4.05 9.25 -34.59
CA TYR A 200 4.56 8.48 -35.71
C TYR A 200 3.54 7.39 -36.10
N ASN A 201 3.01 7.45 -37.31
CA ASN A 201 2.00 6.53 -37.85
C ASN A 201 0.77 6.36 -36.93
N GLY A 202 0.32 7.42 -36.24
CA GLY A 202 -0.80 7.37 -35.29
C GLY A 202 -0.44 6.91 -33.87
N PHE A 203 0.83 6.55 -33.61
CA PHE A 203 1.31 6.18 -32.26
C PHE A 203 1.93 7.38 -31.56
N ILE A 204 1.77 7.43 -30.23
CA ILE A 204 2.35 8.48 -29.38
C ILE A 204 3.77 8.07 -28.96
N PHE A 205 4.74 8.94 -29.23
CA PHE A 205 6.12 8.80 -28.81
C PHE A 205 6.54 9.91 -27.86
N THR A 206 7.54 9.64 -27.02
CA THR A 206 8.24 10.67 -26.25
C THR A 206 8.89 11.69 -27.17
N ALA A 207 9.18 12.90 -26.65
CA ALA A 207 9.78 13.99 -27.44
C ALA A 207 11.13 13.62 -28.11
N ASP A 208 11.86 12.68 -27.51
CA ASP A 208 13.12 12.12 -28.02
C ASP A 208 12.92 10.95 -29.00
N ASN A 209 11.66 10.57 -29.29
CA ASN A 209 11.27 9.47 -30.17
C ASN A 209 11.78 8.07 -29.74
N LYS A 210 12.18 7.90 -28.48
CA LYS A 210 12.76 6.65 -27.99
C LYS A 210 11.75 5.67 -27.43
N LYS A 211 10.62 6.17 -26.91
CA LYS A 211 9.60 5.36 -26.30
C LYS A 211 8.24 5.60 -26.93
N CYS A 212 7.52 4.51 -27.23
CA CYS A 212 6.13 4.53 -27.63
C CYS A 212 5.25 4.28 -26.41
N LEU A 213 4.17 5.04 -26.27
CA LEU A 213 3.21 4.96 -25.17
C LEU A 213 1.92 4.34 -25.64
N VAL A 214 1.46 3.34 -24.87
CA VAL A 214 0.15 2.74 -25.05
C VAL A 214 -0.56 2.74 -23.70
N SER A 215 -1.80 3.15 -23.64
CA SER A 215 -2.60 3.15 -22.42
C SER A 215 -3.63 2.05 -22.49
N ILE A 216 -3.69 1.23 -21.44
CA ILE A 216 -4.76 0.26 -21.22
C ILE A 216 -5.49 0.58 -19.92
N LYS A 217 -6.72 0.14 -19.81
CA LYS A 217 -7.54 0.33 -18.63
C LYS A 217 -7.70 -1.00 -17.90
N SER A 218 -7.37 -1.01 -16.57
CA SER A 218 -7.71 -2.17 -15.75
C SER A 218 -9.20 -2.19 -15.47
N PRO A 219 -9.88 -3.32 -15.63
CA PRO A 219 -11.29 -3.44 -15.32
C PRO A 219 -11.58 -3.49 -13.80
N PHE A 220 -10.53 -3.59 -12.98
CA PHE A 220 -10.65 -3.86 -11.54
C PHE A 220 -10.50 -2.60 -10.65
N GLY A 221 -10.18 -1.44 -11.25
CA GLY A 221 -9.82 -0.25 -10.48
C GLY A 221 -8.41 -0.32 -9.89
N GLY A 222 -7.92 0.83 -9.37
CA GLY A 222 -6.53 0.96 -8.93
C GLY A 222 -6.19 0.22 -7.63
N SER A 223 -7.18 -0.07 -6.77
CA SER A 223 -6.97 -0.63 -5.42
C SER A 223 -7.17 -2.14 -5.32
N GLU A 224 -7.68 -2.81 -6.35
CA GLU A 224 -7.89 -4.27 -6.36
C GLU A 224 -6.61 -5.03 -6.67
N THR A 225 -5.71 -5.14 -5.69
CA THR A 225 -4.35 -5.66 -5.86
C THR A 225 -4.31 -7.11 -6.36
N ASN A 226 -5.18 -7.99 -5.87
CA ASN A 226 -5.17 -9.41 -6.24
C ASN A 226 -5.54 -9.65 -7.72
N LEU A 227 -6.56 -8.95 -8.22
CA LEU A 227 -6.99 -9.08 -9.61
C LEU A 227 -6.03 -8.34 -10.54
N ASN A 228 -5.55 -7.17 -10.14
CA ASN A 228 -4.51 -6.47 -10.87
C ASN A 228 -3.20 -7.25 -10.94
N ALA A 229 -2.82 -8.01 -9.90
CA ALA A 229 -1.65 -8.89 -9.94
C ALA A 229 -1.76 -9.97 -11.04
N GLN A 230 -2.96 -10.52 -11.25
CA GLN A 230 -3.20 -11.49 -12.33
C GLN A 230 -3.14 -10.80 -13.71
N LEU A 231 -3.70 -9.59 -13.84
CA LEU A 231 -3.60 -8.80 -15.07
C LEU A 231 -2.14 -8.45 -15.39
N ILE A 232 -1.37 -8.02 -14.39
CA ILE A 232 0.05 -7.69 -14.55
C ILE A 232 0.87 -8.95 -14.88
N ALA A 233 0.52 -10.12 -14.34
CA ALA A 233 1.14 -11.38 -14.72
C ALA A 233 0.92 -11.69 -16.21
N LEU A 234 -0.30 -11.50 -16.72
CA LEU A 234 -0.61 -11.63 -18.13
C LEU A 234 0.22 -10.66 -18.98
N LEU A 235 0.32 -9.39 -18.58
CA LEU A 235 1.15 -8.39 -19.27
C LEU A 235 2.64 -8.78 -19.25
N ASN A 236 3.14 -9.32 -18.15
CA ASN A 236 4.51 -9.79 -18.04
C ASN A 236 4.81 -11.02 -18.94
N GLU A 237 3.86 -11.91 -19.12
CA GLU A 237 4.00 -13.01 -20.07
C GLU A 237 4.14 -12.49 -21.52
N ALA A 238 3.29 -11.52 -21.90
CA ALA A 238 3.39 -10.88 -23.20
C ALA A 238 4.71 -10.09 -23.36
N LYS A 239 5.15 -9.38 -22.30
CA LYS A 239 6.44 -8.69 -22.26
C LYS A 239 7.60 -9.64 -22.54
N GLN A 240 7.62 -10.83 -21.95
CA GLN A 240 8.71 -11.80 -22.15
C GLN A 240 8.84 -12.23 -23.61
N GLU A 241 7.73 -12.35 -24.31
CA GLU A 241 7.73 -12.73 -25.73
C GLU A 241 8.28 -11.61 -26.62
N ILE A 242 7.96 -10.36 -26.30
CA ILE A 242 8.44 -9.19 -27.04
C ILE A 242 9.90 -8.86 -26.72
N ASN A 243 10.34 -9.06 -25.49
CA ASN A 243 11.73 -8.84 -25.07
C ASN A 243 12.73 -9.70 -25.89
N ALA A 244 12.30 -10.88 -26.35
CA ALA A 244 13.10 -11.74 -27.23
C ALA A 244 13.46 -11.05 -28.56
N ASP A 245 12.68 -10.07 -29.01
CA ASP A 245 12.89 -9.31 -30.23
C ASP A 245 13.78 -8.06 -30.01
N GLY A 246 14.32 -7.89 -28.81
CA GLY A 246 15.19 -6.75 -28.45
C GLY A 246 14.39 -5.46 -28.19
N ILE A 247 13.16 -5.59 -27.74
CA ILE A 247 12.29 -4.51 -27.25
C ILE A 247 12.13 -4.66 -25.75
N ASP A 248 12.27 -3.56 -25.03
CA ASP A 248 11.94 -3.50 -23.61
C ASP A 248 10.59 -2.84 -23.42
N VAL A 249 9.78 -3.40 -22.50
CA VAL A 249 8.45 -2.91 -22.18
C VAL A 249 8.35 -2.66 -20.69
N SER A 250 8.08 -1.43 -20.29
CA SER A 250 7.83 -1.08 -18.89
C SER A 250 6.35 -0.73 -18.65
N PHE A 251 5.88 -1.00 -17.44
CA PHE A 251 4.50 -0.75 -17.04
C PHE A 251 4.47 0.27 -15.91
N VAL A 252 3.63 1.29 -16.05
CA VAL A 252 3.45 2.33 -15.04
C VAL A 252 1.97 2.68 -14.88
N GLY A 253 1.56 2.93 -13.66
CA GLY A 253 0.17 3.30 -13.34
C GLY A 253 -0.20 2.86 -11.94
N SER A 254 -1.29 3.43 -11.41
CA SER A 254 -1.73 3.10 -10.05
C SER A 254 -1.93 1.59 -9.81
N PRO A 255 -2.51 0.80 -10.74
CA PRO A 255 -2.66 -0.65 -10.53
C PRO A 255 -1.31 -1.38 -10.41
N VAL A 256 -0.29 -0.95 -11.18
CA VAL A 256 1.05 -1.57 -11.14
C VAL A 256 1.74 -1.23 -9.83
N ILE A 257 1.73 0.05 -9.44
CA ILE A 257 2.33 0.52 -8.19
C ILE A 257 1.65 -0.15 -6.98
N ALA A 258 0.32 -0.30 -7.01
CA ALA A 258 -0.42 -0.96 -5.95
C ALA A 258 -0.02 -2.44 -5.78
N VAL A 259 0.14 -3.17 -6.89
CA VAL A 259 0.57 -4.58 -6.87
C VAL A 259 2.01 -4.71 -6.37
N ASP A 260 2.92 -3.84 -6.81
CA ASP A 260 4.32 -3.88 -6.37
C ASP A 260 4.43 -3.49 -4.89
N ASN A 261 3.67 -2.49 -4.44
CA ASN A 261 3.54 -2.15 -3.02
C ASN A 261 3.06 -3.33 -2.19
N ALA A 262 1.99 -3.97 -2.61
CA ALA A 262 1.42 -5.13 -1.92
C ALA A 262 2.44 -6.28 -1.81
N SER A 263 3.15 -6.55 -2.90
CA SER A 263 4.21 -7.56 -2.94
C SER A 263 5.37 -7.20 -1.99
N GLN A 264 5.81 -5.94 -2.00
CA GLN A 264 6.87 -5.46 -1.13
C GLN A 264 6.45 -5.51 0.35
N ILE A 265 5.25 -5.02 0.68
CA ILE A 265 4.69 -5.07 2.03
C ILE A 265 4.65 -6.52 2.55
N LYS A 266 4.20 -7.46 1.72
CA LYS A 266 4.17 -8.88 2.07
C LYS A 266 5.57 -9.42 2.36
N HIS A 267 6.54 -9.11 1.51
CA HIS A 267 7.93 -9.52 1.68
C HIS A 267 8.53 -8.93 2.95
N ASP A 268 8.37 -7.62 3.18
CA ASP A 268 8.89 -6.91 4.35
C ASP A 268 8.24 -7.40 5.65
N THR A 269 6.94 -7.68 5.62
CA THR A 269 6.20 -8.27 6.75
C THR A 269 6.78 -9.63 7.14
N ILE A 270 7.00 -10.51 6.16
CA ILE A 270 7.59 -11.84 6.41
C ILE A 270 9.00 -11.70 6.99
N ILE A 271 9.82 -10.81 6.43
CA ILE A 271 11.18 -10.56 6.93
C ILE A 271 11.13 -9.99 8.35
N ALA A 272 10.27 -9.01 8.62
CA ALA A 272 10.15 -8.40 9.94
C ALA A 272 9.77 -9.43 11.01
N ILE A 273 8.79 -10.29 10.72
CA ILE A 273 8.37 -11.37 11.61
C ILE A 273 9.52 -12.37 11.82
N ALA A 274 10.18 -12.80 10.74
CA ALA A 274 11.27 -13.77 10.80
C ALA A 274 12.47 -13.23 11.60
N VAL A 275 12.91 -12.00 11.32
CA VAL A 275 14.02 -11.35 12.03
C VAL A 275 13.68 -11.15 13.49
N SER A 276 12.47 -10.67 13.82
CA SER A 276 12.01 -10.52 15.20
C SER A 276 12.00 -11.86 15.94
N ALA A 277 11.48 -12.91 15.31
CA ALA A 277 11.45 -14.25 15.90
C ALA A 277 12.86 -14.80 16.16
N VAL A 278 13.78 -14.63 15.20
CA VAL A 278 15.18 -15.08 15.32
C VAL A 278 15.90 -14.30 16.44
N LEU A 279 15.76 -12.98 16.48
CA LEU A 279 16.39 -12.15 17.52
C LEU A 279 15.87 -12.51 18.91
N ILE A 280 14.56 -12.70 19.08
CA ILE A 280 13.95 -13.12 20.34
C ILE A 280 14.46 -14.51 20.71
N LEU A 281 14.50 -15.46 19.76
CA LEU A 281 15.00 -16.80 19.98
C LEU A 281 16.45 -16.81 20.45
N LEU A 282 17.31 -16.04 19.77
CA LEU A 282 18.73 -15.88 20.16
C LEU A 282 18.88 -15.29 21.57
N LEU A 283 18.14 -14.22 21.85
CA LEU A 283 18.18 -13.57 23.17
C LEU A 283 17.74 -14.55 24.27
N LEU A 284 16.66 -15.31 24.04
CA LEU A 284 16.17 -16.30 24.99
C LEU A 284 17.15 -17.48 25.15
N LEU A 285 17.78 -17.92 24.05
CA LEU A 285 18.80 -18.98 24.10
C LEU A 285 20.01 -18.56 24.96
N PHE A 286 20.48 -17.33 24.77
CA PHE A 286 21.55 -16.76 25.60
C PHE A 286 21.17 -16.61 27.06
N THR A 287 19.89 -16.32 27.36
CA THR A 287 19.42 -16.08 28.73
C THR A 287 19.14 -17.39 29.48
N PHE A 288 18.54 -18.38 28.82
CA PHE A 288 18.02 -19.54 29.52
C PHE A 288 18.88 -20.81 29.40
N HIS A 289 19.69 -20.95 28.36
CA HIS A 289 20.47 -22.16 28.07
C HIS A 289 19.67 -23.48 28.18
N ASN A 290 18.33 -23.40 28.18
CA ASN A 290 17.42 -24.51 28.35
C ASN A 290 16.31 -24.47 27.28
N LEU A 291 16.34 -25.46 26.40
CA LEU A 291 15.41 -25.56 25.28
C LEU A 291 13.93 -25.68 25.72
N ARG A 292 13.66 -26.24 26.89
CA ARG A 292 12.28 -26.37 27.42
C ARG A 292 11.69 -25.01 27.77
N SER A 293 12.47 -24.17 28.46
CA SER A 293 12.03 -22.81 28.79
C SER A 293 11.76 -21.97 27.54
N LEU A 294 12.66 -22.10 26.56
CA LEU A 294 12.52 -21.48 25.26
C LEU A 294 11.21 -21.89 24.55
N LEU A 295 10.94 -23.20 24.54
CA LEU A 295 9.77 -23.77 23.88
C LEU A 295 8.47 -23.33 24.56
N LEU A 296 8.45 -23.25 25.90
CA LEU A 296 7.28 -22.76 26.65
C LEU A 296 6.99 -21.27 26.33
N ILE A 297 8.02 -20.43 26.25
CA ILE A 297 7.87 -19.03 25.91
C ILE A 297 7.37 -18.89 24.46
N ALA A 298 7.97 -19.63 23.53
CA ALA A 298 7.60 -19.61 22.12
C ALA A 298 6.13 -20.05 21.89
N ILE A 299 5.70 -21.15 22.50
CA ILE A 299 4.32 -21.65 22.40
C ILE A 299 3.34 -20.63 22.97
N THR A 300 3.66 -20.03 24.11
CA THR A 300 2.80 -19.01 24.74
C THR A 300 2.62 -17.80 23.84
N THR A 301 3.71 -17.31 23.26
CA THR A 301 3.68 -16.15 22.35
C THR A 301 2.96 -16.48 21.06
N ALA A 302 3.21 -17.66 20.50
CA ALA A 302 2.50 -18.14 19.31
C ALA A 302 1.00 -18.29 19.55
N PHE A 303 0.58 -18.75 20.74
CA PHE A 303 -0.83 -18.76 21.09
C PHE A 303 -1.42 -17.35 21.17
N GLY A 304 -0.71 -16.40 21.77
CA GLY A 304 -1.15 -15.00 21.81
C GLY A 304 -1.36 -14.41 20.41
N PHE A 305 -0.44 -14.67 19.50
CA PHE A 305 -0.54 -14.27 18.09
C PHE A 305 -1.73 -14.94 17.40
N LEU A 306 -1.91 -16.24 17.56
CA LEU A 306 -3.05 -16.98 17.03
C LEU A 306 -4.37 -16.49 17.63
N PHE A 307 -4.39 -16.16 18.93
CA PHE A 307 -5.56 -15.60 19.59
C PHE A 307 -5.96 -14.26 18.98
N ALA A 308 -5.00 -13.39 18.66
CA ALA A 308 -5.25 -12.14 17.98
C ALA A 308 -5.84 -12.38 16.57
N LEU A 309 -5.18 -13.19 15.74
CA LEU A 309 -5.65 -13.50 14.38
C LEU A 309 -7.05 -14.14 14.41
N GLY A 310 -7.24 -15.15 15.24
CA GLY A 310 -8.53 -15.85 15.33
C GLY A 310 -9.66 -14.95 15.85
N SER A 311 -9.35 -14.08 16.83
CA SER A 311 -10.34 -13.13 17.36
C SER A 311 -10.65 -12.02 16.34
N MET A 312 -9.64 -11.54 15.60
CA MET A 312 -9.86 -10.61 14.48
C MET A 312 -10.78 -11.23 13.42
N GLY A 313 -10.56 -12.49 13.03
CA GLY A 313 -11.43 -13.19 12.08
C GLY A 313 -12.87 -13.44 12.56
N LEU A 314 -13.15 -13.30 13.89
CA LEU A 314 -14.51 -13.28 14.41
C LEU A 314 -15.14 -11.89 14.39
N LEU A 315 -14.34 -10.83 14.42
CA LEU A 315 -14.77 -9.44 14.56
C LEU A 315 -14.77 -8.69 13.22
N ARG A 316 -13.87 -9.09 12.30
CA ARG A 316 -13.62 -8.47 11.01
C ARG A 316 -13.60 -9.54 9.91
N SER A 317 -13.90 -9.15 8.67
CA SER A 317 -13.72 -9.99 7.49
C SER A 317 -12.31 -9.90 6.93
N ASP A 318 -11.66 -8.76 7.12
CA ASP A 318 -10.39 -8.40 6.52
C ASP A 318 -9.50 -7.66 7.52
N ILE A 319 -8.19 -7.70 7.30
CA ILE A 319 -7.18 -6.98 8.07
C ILE A 319 -6.04 -6.56 7.13
N SER A 320 -5.47 -5.38 7.38
CA SER A 320 -4.29 -4.93 6.63
C SER A 320 -3.06 -5.79 6.98
N LEU A 321 -2.35 -6.28 5.96
CA LEU A 321 -1.12 -7.05 6.13
C LEU A 321 -0.02 -6.21 6.80
N ILE A 322 -0.02 -4.90 6.59
CA ILE A 322 0.90 -3.95 7.25
C ILE A 322 0.70 -3.99 8.77
N VAL A 323 -0.54 -4.09 9.23
CA VAL A 323 -0.86 -4.22 10.67
C VAL A 323 -0.20 -5.46 11.25
N VAL A 324 -0.25 -6.58 10.55
CA VAL A 324 0.39 -7.83 10.99
C VAL A 324 1.91 -7.69 11.01
N GLY A 325 2.49 -6.97 10.04
CA GLY A 325 3.91 -6.64 10.01
C GLY A 325 4.36 -5.79 11.21
N ILE A 326 3.64 -4.71 11.50
CA ILE A 326 3.91 -3.85 12.67
C ILE A 326 3.68 -4.63 13.97
N ALA A 327 2.72 -5.54 14.00
CA ALA A 327 2.44 -6.40 15.16
C ALA A 327 3.63 -7.31 15.53
N SER A 328 4.62 -7.49 14.64
CA SER A 328 5.88 -8.18 15.00
C SER A 328 6.59 -7.52 16.18
N ILE A 329 6.45 -6.20 16.33
CA ILE A 329 6.98 -5.44 17.47
C ILE A 329 6.27 -5.85 18.76
N ILE A 330 4.97 -6.12 18.68
CA ILE A 330 4.15 -6.52 19.83
C ILE A 330 4.53 -7.91 20.33
N ILE A 331 5.06 -8.77 19.47
CA ILE A 331 5.63 -10.07 19.86
C ILE A 331 6.71 -9.86 20.93
N GLY A 332 7.59 -8.86 20.76
CA GLY A 332 8.62 -8.52 21.74
C GLY A 332 8.05 -8.12 23.10
N ILE A 333 6.91 -7.42 23.13
CA ILE A 333 6.21 -7.06 24.37
C ILE A 333 5.55 -8.30 25.00
N ALA A 334 4.89 -9.12 24.18
CA ALA A 334 4.16 -10.30 24.63
C ALA A 334 5.08 -11.36 25.27
N VAL A 335 6.31 -11.50 24.75
CA VAL A 335 7.33 -12.42 25.29
C VAL A 335 7.65 -12.14 26.76
N ASN A 336 7.51 -10.91 27.24
CA ASN A 336 7.83 -10.56 28.64
C ASN A 336 6.94 -11.33 29.64
N TYR A 337 5.69 -11.60 29.32
CA TYR A 337 4.75 -12.30 30.25
C TYR A 337 5.20 -13.73 30.54
N PRO A 338 5.40 -14.63 29.55
CA PRO A 338 5.89 -15.97 29.81
C PRO A 338 7.34 -15.95 30.31
N LEU A 339 8.16 -14.95 29.91
CA LEU A 339 9.53 -14.79 30.38
C LEU A 339 9.58 -14.64 31.92
N HIS A 340 8.82 -13.68 32.46
CA HIS A 340 8.75 -13.47 33.90
C HIS A 340 8.23 -14.71 34.63
N TYR A 341 7.23 -15.38 34.07
CA TYR A 341 6.69 -16.62 34.65
C TYR A 341 7.74 -17.73 34.70
N VAL A 342 8.46 -17.95 33.59
CA VAL A 342 9.49 -19.00 33.49
C VAL A 342 10.71 -18.69 34.37
N CYS A 343 11.11 -17.41 34.48
CA CYS A 343 12.18 -16.99 35.38
C CYS A 343 11.83 -17.29 36.84
N HIS A 344 10.61 -16.94 37.26
CA HIS A 344 10.17 -17.17 38.63
C HIS A 344 10.04 -18.67 38.97
N LEU A 345 9.68 -19.50 37.97
CA LEU A 345 9.62 -20.96 38.12
C LEU A 345 10.96 -21.61 38.38
N LYS A 346 12.09 -20.98 38.10
CA LYS A 346 13.43 -21.52 38.44
C LYS A 346 13.62 -21.58 39.96
N GLU A 347 12.99 -20.70 40.69
CA GLU A 347 13.18 -20.58 42.15
C GLU A 347 11.97 -21.09 42.94
N TYR A 348 10.76 -21.02 42.37
CA TYR A 348 9.52 -21.31 43.10
C TYR A 348 8.64 -22.30 42.33
N ASP A 349 7.71 -22.95 43.06
CA ASP A 349 6.70 -23.81 42.45
C ASP A 349 5.60 -23.01 41.70
N ASN A 350 4.83 -23.70 40.87
CA ASN A 350 3.74 -23.06 40.08
C ASN A 350 2.74 -22.28 40.94
N ARG A 351 2.38 -22.81 42.13
CA ARG A 351 1.38 -22.17 43.01
C ARG A 351 1.90 -20.84 43.57
N ARG A 352 3.15 -20.80 44.00
CA ARG A 352 3.81 -19.58 44.50
C ARG A 352 4.06 -18.61 43.39
N THR A 353 4.54 -19.08 42.24
CA THR A 353 4.73 -18.26 41.04
C THR A 353 3.42 -17.55 40.61
N LEU A 354 2.31 -18.27 40.55
CA LEU A 354 1.01 -17.64 40.27
C LEU A 354 0.61 -16.64 41.34
N LYS A 355 0.83 -16.98 42.61
CA LYS A 355 0.50 -16.08 43.73
C LYS A 355 1.25 -14.76 43.65
N ASP A 356 2.51 -14.79 43.30
CA ASP A 356 3.40 -13.62 43.35
C ASP A 356 3.31 -12.80 42.06
N LEU A 357 3.12 -13.45 40.89
CA LEU A 357 3.18 -12.79 39.58
C LEU A 357 1.84 -12.39 38.97
N VAL A 358 0.72 -13.04 39.34
CA VAL A 358 -0.58 -12.75 38.68
C VAL A 358 -0.96 -11.27 38.79
N ALA A 359 -0.81 -10.65 39.95
CA ALA A 359 -1.19 -9.26 40.12
C ALA A 359 -0.30 -8.28 39.33
N PRO A 360 1.05 -8.34 39.40
CA PRO A 360 1.92 -7.51 38.59
C PRO A 360 1.71 -7.69 37.09
N LEU A 361 1.60 -8.96 36.63
CA LEU A 361 1.39 -9.24 35.22
C LEU A 361 0.04 -8.75 34.70
N LEU A 362 -1.03 -8.90 35.46
CA LEU A 362 -2.35 -8.38 35.08
C LEU A 362 -2.38 -6.85 35.05
N ILE A 363 -1.79 -6.17 36.04
CA ILE A 363 -1.74 -4.71 36.07
C ILE A 363 -0.95 -4.20 34.86
N GLY A 364 0.24 -4.77 34.60
CA GLY A 364 1.04 -4.41 33.44
C GLY A 364 0.35 -4.70 32.11
N ASN A 365 -0.39 -5.82 32.02
CA ASN A 365 -1.16 -6.15 30.84
C ASN A 365 -2.32 -5.18 30.62
N ILE A 366 -3.11 -4.87 31.65
CA ILE A 366 -4.26 -3.97 31.56
C ILE A 366 -3.83 -2.56 31.11
N THR A 367 -2.70 -2.06 31.63
CA THR A 367 -2.19 -0.73 31.21
C THR A 367 -1.77 -0.73 29.76
N THR A 368 -1.08 -1.79 29.30
CA THR A 368 -0.62 -1.89 27.90
C THR A 368 -1.78 -2.14 26.94
N VAL A 369 -2.71 -3.04 27.30
CA VAL A 369 -3.94 -3.28 26.53
C VAL A 369 -4.77 -1.99 26.46
N GLY A 370 -4.91 -1.26 27.57
CA GLY A 370 -5.60 0.02 27.61
C GLY A 370 -4.98 1.04 26.66
N ALA A 371 -3.63 1.11 26.62
CA ALA A 371 -2.93 2.00 25.69
C ALA A 371 -3.21 1.64 24.21
N PHE A 372 -3.20 0.35 23.85
CA PHE A 372 -3.55 -0.06 22.48
C PHE A 372 -5.02 0.17 22.14
N LEU A 373 -5.93 -0.02 23.09
CA LEU A 373 -7.35 0.24 22.87
C LEU A 373 -7.68 1.74 22.66
N THR A 374 -6.81 2.67 23.03
CA THR A 374 -6.99 4.10 22.67
C THR A 374 -6.84 4.36 21.17
N LEU A 375 -6.30 3.44 20.40
CA LEU A 375 -6.22 3.53 18.95
C LEU A 375 -7.53 3.13 18.25
N VAL A 376 -8.39 2.36 18.92
CA VAL A 376 -9.63 1.84 18.32
C VAL A 376 -10.65 2.92 17.90
N PRO A 377 -10.81 4.05 18.62
CA PRO A 377 -11.73 5.11 18.19
C PRO A 377 -11.15 6.03 17.09
N LEU A 378 -9.96 5.78 16.56
CA LEU A 378 -9.39 6.57 15.47
C LEU A 378 -10.06 6.22 14.13
N GLU A 379 -10.12 7.18 13.23
CA GLU A 379 -10.80 7.03 11.94
C GLU A 379 -10.02 6.20 10.92
N ALA A 380 -8.70 6.06 11.08
CA ALA A 380 -7.87 5.23 10.21
C ALA A 380 -8.05 3.74 10.53
N VAL A 381 -8.59 2.97 9.59
CA VAL A 381 -8.92 1.55 9.77
C VAL A 381 -7.72 0.72 10.20
N ALA A 382 -6.57 0.92 9.55
CA ALA A 382 -5.35 0.17 9.88
C ALA A 382 -4.85 0.47 11.30
N ILE A 383 -4.96 1.72 11.78
CA ILE A 383 -4.55 2.08 13.14
C ILE A 383 -5.52 1.48 14.18
N CYS A 384 -6.81 1.50 13.89
CA CYS A 384 -7.84 0.83 14.70
C CYS A 384 -7.55 -0.68 14.81
N ASP A 385 -7.29 -1.34 13.68
CA ASP A 385 -7.00 -2.76 13.63
C ASP A 385 -5.68 -3.10 14.33
N LEU A 386 -4.65 -2.26 14.22
CA LEU A 386 -3.40 -2.40 14.97
C LEU A 386 -3.64 -2.36 16.49
N GLY A 387 -4.44 -1.40 16.94
CA GLY A 387 -4.82 -1.29 18.36
C GLY A 387 -5.55 -2.52 18.87
N LEU A 388 -6.55 -2.97 18.12
CA LEU A 388 -7.37 -4.12 18.46
C LEU A 388 -6.56 -5.43 18.42
N PHE A 389 -5.79 -5.65 17.35
CA PHE A 389 -4.92 -6.82 17.21
C PHE A 389 -3.91 -6.92 18.35
N SER A 390 -3.23 -5.81 18.66
CA SER A 390 -2.23 -5.75 19.73
C SER A 390 -2.84 -6.03 21.10
N ALA A 391 -3.99 -5.44 21.39
CA ALA A 391 -4.74 -5.69 22.61
C ALA A 391 -5.15 -7.17 22.76
N LEU A 392 -5.70 -7.76 21.70
CA LEU A 392 -6.10 -9.17 21.67
C LEU A 392 -4.90 -10.11 21.84
N MET A 393 -3.76 -9.80 21.21
CA MET A 393 -2.53 -10.59 21.35
C MET A 393 -2.04 -10.62 22.78
N LEU A 394 -2.02 -9.48 23.46
CA LEU A 394 -1.59 -9.40 24.86
C LEU A 394 -2.59 -10.08 25.80
N VAL A 395 -3.89 -9.94 25.53
CA VAL A 395 -4.94 -10.65 26.28
C VAL A 395 -4.80 -12.18 26.10
N GLY A 396 -4.63 -12.65 24.87
CA GLY A 396 -4.42 -14.07 24.60
C GLY A 396 -3.16 -14.61 25.30
N THR A 397 -2.06 -13.86 25.24
CA THR A 397 -0.81 -14.25 25.89
C THR A 397 -0.96 -14.35 27.40
N ILE A 398 -1.58 -13.37 28.08
CA ILE A 398 -1.75 -13.43 29.54
C ILE A 398 -2.72 -14.52 29.97
N ILE A 399 -3.77 -14.80 29.21
CA ILE A 399 -4.67 -15.93 29.44
C ILE A 399 -3.89 -17.25 29.40
N PHE A 400 -3.04 -17.41 28.39
CA PHE A 400 -2.23 -18.63 28.28
C PHE A 400 -1.26 -18.78 29.45
N VAL A 401 -0.55 -17.68 29.82
CA VAL A 401 0.39 -17.67 30.96
C VAL A 401 -0.29 -18.05 32.27
N ILE A 402 -1.49 -17.57 32.52
CA ILE A 402 -2.16 -17.79 33.80
C ILE A 402 -2.87 -19.15 33.85
N ILE A 403 -3.47 -19.59 32.74
CA ILE A 403 -4.35 -20.77 32.73
C ILE A 403 -3.62 -22.02 32.24
N PHE A 404 -2.98 -21.95 31.07
CA PHE A 404 -2.45 -23.14 30.38
C PHE A 404 -0.99 -23.42 30.70
N LEU A 405 -0.14 -22.39 30.78
CA LEU A 405 1.29 -22.56 31.03
C LEU A 405 1.61 -23.34 32.33
N PRO A 406 0.90 -23.09 33.47
CA PRO A 406 1.09 -23.87 34.69
C PRO A 406 0.72 -25.37 34.57
N GLN A 407 -0.15 -25.74 33.63
CA GLN A 407 -0.59 -27.11 33.41
C GLN A 407 0.35 -27.89 32.48
N ILE A 408 0.99 -27.19 31.53
CA ILE A 408 1.95 -27.77 30.58
C ILE A 408 3.30 -28.02 31.26
N ASN A 409 3.64 -27.18 32.22
CA ASN A 409 4.93 -27.28 32.88
C ASN A 409 4.94 -28.38 33.95
N ILE A 410 5.49 -29.57 33.57
CA ILE A 410 5.73 -30.73 34.44
C ILE A 410 7.15 -30.62 35.05
N MET A 411 7.70 -29.47 35.23
CA MET A 411 8.98 -29.36 35.96
C MET A 411 8.74 -29.80 37.40
N LYS A 412 9.38 -30.92 37.76
CA LYS A 412 9.44 -31.34 39.16
C LYS A 412 10.05 -30.19 39.94
N SER A 413 9.26 -29.56 40.81
CA SER A 413 9.75 -28.69 41.88
C SER A 413 10.84 -29.46 42.62
N GLY A 414 12.10 -29.03 42.53
CA GLY A 414 13.15 -29.69 43.28
C GLY A 414 14.42 -30.09 42.51
N VAL A 415 14.65 -29.58 41.30
CA VAL A 415 16.03 -29.48 40.85
C VAL A 415 16.62 -28.30 41.60
N GLN A 416 17.23 -28.57 42.76
CA GLN A 416 18.28 -27.74 43.31
C GLN A 416 19.28 -27.55 42.16
N ILE A 417 19.28 -26.37 41.57
CA ILE A 417 20.38 -25.95 40.72
C ILE A 417 21.53 -25.85 41.71
N ASP A 418 22.45 -26.81 41.59
CA ASP A 418 23.72 -26.81 42.26
C ASP A 418 24.31 -25.39 42.08
N ASP A 419 24.46 -24.67 43.19
CA ASP A 419 25.06 -23.33 43.30
C ASP A 419 26.53 -23.29 42.83
N GLY A 420 26.99 -24.37 42.17
CA GLY A 420 28.37 -24.60 41.75
C GLY A 420 28.81 -23.80 40.51
N ASP A 421 27.92 -23.25 39.71
CA ASP A 421 28.31 -22.46 38.56
C ASP A 421 27.86 -20.99 38.69
N ASN A 422 28.71 -20.18 39.26
CA ASN A 422 28.76 -18.72 39.20
C ASN A 422 28.97 -18.23 37.73
N HIS A 423 28.23 -18.76 36.78
CA HIS A 423 28.07 -18.14 35.46
C HIS A 423 27.03 -17.04 35.55
N THR A 424 27.34 -15.98 36.35
CA THR A 424 26.74 -14.67 36.05
C THR A 424 27.04 -14.41 34.58
N SER A 425 25.99 -14.46 33.75
CA SER A 425 26.10 -14.24 32.31
C SER A 425 26.99 -13.04 32.07
N ALA A 426 27.86 -13.08 31.04
CA ALA A 426 28.70 -11.96 30.69
C ALA A 426 27.88 -10.67 30.54
N ILE A 427 26.61 -10.83 30.13
CA ILE A 427 25.62 -9.75 30.02
C ILE A 427 25.25 -9.19 31.40
N THR A 428 24.99 -10.03 32.41
CA THR A 428 24.65 -9.56 33.77
C THR A 428 25.80 -8.79 34.35
N ARG A 429 27.05 -9.29 34.21
CA ARG A 429 28.27 -8.57 34.66
C ARG A 429 28.47 -7.25 33.89
N LEU A 430 28.16 -7.20 32.60
CA LEU A 430 28.23 -5.98 31.80
C LEU A 430 27.17 -4.97 32.27
N VAL A 431 25.95 -5.40 32.49
CA VAL A 431 24.82 -4.57 32.95
C VAL A 431 25.13 -4.03 34.33
N ASP A 432 25.61 -4.86 35.30
CA ASP A 432 25.98 -4.42 36.64
C ASP A 432 27.13 -3.41 36.59
N ARG A 433 28.10 -3.58 35.70
CA ARG A 433 29.17 -2.65 35.48
C ARG A 433 28.74 -1.31 34.90
N ILE A 434 27.77 -1.35 33.98
CA ILE A 434 27.19 -0.16 33.36
C ILE A 434 26.29 0.57 34.36
N THR A 435 25.40 -0.14 35.05
CA THR A 435 24.45 0.48 36.01
C THR A 435 25.10 1.02 37.25
N ALA A 436 26.20 0.43 37.70
CA ALA A 436 26.95 0.90 38.86
C ALA A 436 27.87 2.11 38.60
N SER A 437 28.06 2.51 37.34
CA SER A 437 29.01 3.55 36.97
C SER A 437 28.36 4.93 36.86
N LYS A 438 28.93 5.92 37.58
CA LYS A 438 28.54 7.33 37.42
C LYS A 438 28.82 7.86 36.01
N ILE A 439 29.76 7.25 35.29
CA ILE A 439 30.10 7.60 33.91
C ILE A 439 28.94 7.27 32.98
N SER A 440 28.28 6.13 33.19
CA SER A 440 27.13 5.76 32.35
C SER A 440 25.95 6.73 32.51
N ALA A 441 25.71 7.23 33.73
CA ALA A 441 24.69 8.26 33.94
C ALA A 441 25.01 9.55 33.17
N ILE A 442 26.28 9.97 33.20
CA ILE A 442 26.76 11.18 32.47
C ILE A 442 26.61 10.95 30.95
N VAL A 443 26.99 9.77 30.45
CA VAL A 443 26.87 9.42 29.03
C VAL A 443 25.39 9.41 28.57
N ILE A 444 24.49 8.85 29.38
CA ILE A 444 23.05 8.83 29.06
C ILE A 444 22.50 10.25 28.99
N VAL A 445 22.85 11.12 29.98
CA VAL A 445 22.41 12.52 29.96
C VAL A 445 23.00 13.28 28.78
N ALA A 446 24.26 13.08 28.45
CA ALA A 446 24.89 13.72 27.30
C ALA A 446 24.22 13.27 25.96
N LEU A 447 23.99 11.96 25.79
CA LEU A 447 23.27 11.44 24.64
C LEU A 447 21.84 11.97 24.55
N SER A 448 21.13 12.07 25.68
CA SER A 448 19.76 12.63 25.70
C SER A 448 19.75 14.10 25.25
N ILE A 449 20.75 14.90 25.64
CA ILE A 449 20.87 16.29 25.19
C ILE A 449 21.18 16.34 23.70
N VAL A 450 22.10 15.52 23.21
CA VAL A 450 22.42 15.43 21.76
C VAL A 450 21.23 15.03 20.95
N PHE A 451 20.51 13.96 21.32
CA PHE A 451 19.31 13.53 20.63
C PHE A 451 18.16 14.54 20.74
N GLY A 452 18.02 15.20 21.91
CA GLY A 452 17.08 16.30 22.10
C GLY A 452 17.37 17.48 21.15
N TYR A 453 18.64 17.80 20.91
CA TYR A 453 19.00 18.82 19.94
C TYR A 453 18.63 18.42 18.52
N PHE A 454 18.98 17.20 18.07
CA PHE A 454 18.62 16.71 16.73
C PHE A 454 17.11 16.55 16.54
N SER A 455 16.34 16.32 17.61
CA SER A 455 14.88 16.19 17.49
C SER A 455 14.18 17.50 17.10
N LEU A 456 14.86 18.67 17.27
CA LEU A 456 14.32 19.97 16.90
C LEU A 456 14.22 20.16 15.38
N ASP A 457 15.04 19.42 14.61
CA ASP A 457 15.04 19.47 13.15
C ASP A 457 14.06 18.44 12.52
N THR A 458 13.34 17.68 13.36
CA THR A 458 12.39 16.67 12.89
C THR A 458 11.20 17.33 12.21
N GLN A 459 10.96 17.01 10.96
CA GLN A 459 9.82 17.48 10.20
C GLN A 459 8.88 16.30 9.90
N PHE A 460 7.58 16.58 9.89
CA PHE A 460 6.60 15.60 9.45
C PHE A 460 6.51 15.63 7.94
N ASP A 461 6.81 14.51 7.30
CA ASP A 461 6.64 14.34 5.87
C ASP A 461 5.18 13.96 5.59
N THR A 462 4.46 14.84 4.90
CA THR A 462 3.06 14.64 4.50
C THR A 462 2.95 14.17 3.05
N ASN A 463 4.07 13.95 2.37
CA ASN A 463 4.06 13.52 0.97
C ASN A 463 3.75 12.02 0.88
N MET A 464 2.53 11.70 0.44
CA MET A 464 2.06 10.33 0.26
C MET A 464 2.92 9.50 -0.72
N ASN A 465 3.59 10.17 -1.68
CA ASN A 465 4.45 9.49 -2.64
C ASN A 465 5.69 8.84 -1.99
N HIS A 466 6.12 9.35 -0.82
CA HIS A 466 7.25 8.78 -0.09
C HIS A 466 6.89 7.49 0.67
N ILE A 467 5.60 7.23 0.88
CA ILE A 467 5.10 6.00 1.51
C ILE A 467 4.98 4.87 0.49
N ASN A 468 4.71 5.21 -0.77
CA ASN A 468 4.56 4.23 -1.84
C ASN A 468 5.93 3.67 -2.26
N PHE A 469 6.02 2.35 -2.28
CA PHE A 469 7.17 1.68 -2.91
C PHE A 469 7.04 1.79 -4.43
N MET A 470 8.06 2.34 -5.06
CA MET A 470 8.24 2.34 -6.51
C MET A 470 9.64 1.87 -6.84
N THR A 471 9.74 1.00 -7.83
CA THR A 471 11.05 0.59 -8.36
C THR A 471 11.76 1.78 -9.02
N GLU A 472 13.09 1.73 -9.15
CA GLU A 472 13.85 2.80 -9.83
C GLU A 472 13.43 2.96 -11.29
N GLU A 473 13.02 1.86 -11.93
CA GLU A 473 12.45 1.86 -13.28
C GLU A 473 11.14 2.67 -13.30
N GLN A 474 10.21 2.37 -12.41
CA GLN A 474 8.92 3.09 -12.32
C GLN A 474 9.11 4.58 -12.02
N LYS A 475 10.03 4.95 -11.13
CA LYS A 475 10.35 6.36 -10.85
C LYS A 475 10.84 7.08 -12.09
N THR A 476 11.72 6.42 -12.86
CA THR A 476 12.26 6.97 -14.11
C THR A 476 11.15 7.15 -15.14
N GLU A 477 10.29 6.15 -15.32
CA GLU A 477 9.19 6.20 -16.28
C GLU A 477 8.11 7.22 -15.88
N MET A 478 7.80 7.32 -14.57
CA MET A 478 6.91 8.37 -14.06
C MET A 478 7.46 9.78 -14.32
N ALA A 479 8.78 9.97 -14.17
CA ALA A 479 9.42 11.24 -14.50
C ALA A 479 9.30 11.56 -15.99
N VAL A 480 9.45 10.57 -16.87
CA VAL A 480 9.23 10.72 -18.32
C VAL A 480 7.79 11.15 -18.61
N LEU A 481 6.80 10.49 -17.99
CA LEU A 481 5.38 10.82 -18.15
C LEU A 481 5.05 12.22 -17.62
N ALA A 482 5.62 12.62 -16.49
CA ALA A 482 5.46 13.97 -15.92
C ALA A 482 6.04 15.04 -16.85
N LEU A 483 7.21 14.81 -17.43
CA LEU A 483 7.82 15.70 -18.42
C LEU A 483 6.95 15.85 -19.69
N MET A 484 6.32 14.76 -20.13
CA MET A 484 5.42 14.77 -21.28
C MET A 484 4.13 15.56 -21.02
N ARG A 485 3.65 15.56 -19.76
CA ARG A 485 2.48 16.35 -19.34
C ARG A 485 2.78 17.83 -19.09
N GLY A 486 4.06 18.24 -19.18
CA GLY A 486 4.46 19.61 -18.85
C GLY A 486 4.48 19.90 -17.35
N GLU A 487 4.34 18.87 -16.50
CA GLU A 487 4.38 18.97 -15.04
C GLU A 487 5.84 19.06 -14.59
N ALA A 488 6.42 20.25 -14.62
CA ALA A 488 7.85 20.44 -14.29
C ALA A 488 8.13 20.29 -12.78
N ASP A 489 7.16 20.54 -11.88
CA ASP A 489 7.40 20.54 -10.42
C ASP A 489 6.08 20.51 -9.61
N GLY A 490 5.00 19.95 -10.13
CA GLY A 490 3.72 20.31 -9.62
C GLY A 490 2.95 19.24 -8.89
N THR A 491 2.55 19.59 -7.70
CA THR A 491 1.36 19.01 -7.09
C THR A 491 0.16 19.44 -7.92
N THR A 492 -0.39 18.54 -8.72
CA THR A 492 -1.64 18.83 -9.44
C THR A 492 -2.78 18.81 -8.43
N VAL A 493 -3.47 19.92 -8.29
CA VAL A 493 -4.64 20.03 -7.41
C VAL A 493 -5.90 19.87 -8.26
N TYR A 494 -6.65 18.82 -8.00
CA TYR A 494 -7.96 18.61 -8.60
C TYR A 494 -9.03 19.24 -7.70
N VAL A 495 -9.77 20.20 -8.23
CA VAL A 495 -10.89 20.82 -7.54
C VAL A 495 -12.18 20.35 -8.20
N THR A 496 -13.00 19.61 -7.47
CA THR A 496 -14.32 19.20 -7.93
C THR A 496 -15.38 20.07 -7.23
N SER A 497 -16.30 20.63 -7.98
CA SER A 497 -17.49 21.26 -7.42
C SER A 497 -18.72 20.53 -7.89
N THR A 498 -19.61 20.18 -6.98
CA THR A 498 -20.96 19.78 -7.33
C THR A 498 -21.70 21.05 -7.72
N GLY A 499 -21.85 21.28 -9.03
CA GLY A 499 -22.64 22.38 -9.54
C GLY A 499 -24.09 22.24 -9.06
N SER A 500 -24.58 23.23 -8.34
CA SER A 500 -25.98 23.44 -8.04
C SER A 500 -26.59 24.34 -9.07
#